data_263c7f8438e7c06d2a166115ac052faf
#
_entry.id   263c7f8438e7c06d2a166115ac052faf
#
_cell.length_a   1.000
_cell.length_b   1.000
_cell.length_c   1.000
_cell.angle_alpha   90.00
_cell.angle_beta   90.00
_cell.angle_gamma   90.00
#
_symmetry.space_group_name_H-M   'P 1'
#
loop_
_entity.id
_entity.type
_entity.pdbx_description
1 polymer ?
#
loop_
_entity_poly.entity_id
_entity_poly.type
_entity_poly.pdbx_seq_one_letter_code
_entity_poly.pdbx_strand_id
1 'polypeptide(L)'
;MKTPKLFCLIFLCAMAQFNNIVSYHLPVAVNLGITNILDGGPKVEEHGFYWLQYNFYDHVNQFLDAQGNLLQNVQSPHMNTAVTITELLYQSRASVLGGKFGFSVILPPLVFSQIEPNALGLCDKNVGLSNPTLTLFIQYDAIDYKDRPLFIHRLGTTIFPPWGTNTHPVCTINPGDILWFIDSYWAATFYFTPAWSASWRLQYLWCGNNQKTNITPGGTFHLNYSTEYNIAPNLWLAINGYYLQQLKNSTTCGQEIPESKERVFAVGPGLLYNLPKEFQLLGHLYFESDVRNRPRTTSLFVNLIKHF
;
A
#
# COMPACT_ATOMS: atom_id res chain seq x y z
N MET A 1 27.21 -31.32 12.61
CA MET A 1 26.33 -30.18 12.31
C MET A 1 27.07 -29.06 11.57
N LYS A 2 27.25 -29.16 10.24
CA LYS A 2 27.98 -28.17 9.42
C LYS A 2 27.26 -27.92 8.06
N THR A 3 25.96 -28.09 7.99
CA THR A 3 25.19 -28.04 6.72
C THR A 3 24.49 -26.72 6.36
N PRO A 4 24.23 -25.72 7.25
CA PRO A 4 23.51 -24.53 6.82
C PRO A 4 24.33 -23.56 5.97
N LYS A 5 25.64 -23.46 6.16
CA LYS A 5 26.50 -22.53 5.38
C LYS A 5 26.69 -22.96 3.92
N LEU A 6 26.73 -24.25 3.65
CA LEU A 6 26.89 -24.77 2.29
C LEU A 6 25.61 -24.59 1.49
N PHE A 7 24.44 -24.76 2.11
CA PHE A 7 23.15 -24.53 1.47
C PHE A 7 22.93 -23.04 1.13
N CYS A 8 23.33 -22.13 2.04
CA CYS A 8 23.33 -20.68 1.75
C CYS A 8 24.28 -20.32 0.60
N LEU A 9 25.45 -20.97 0.50
CA LEU A 9 26.41 -20.68 -0.56
C LEU A 9 25.92 -21.18 -1.92
N ILE A 10 25.29 -22.34 -1.98
CA ILE A 10 24.69 -22.89 -3.21
C ILE A 10 23.49 -22.04 -3.64
N PHE A 11 22.69 -21.56 -2.69
CA PHE A 11 21.57 -20.66 -2.96
C PHE A 11 22.05 -19.27 -3.44
N LEU A 12 23.15 -18.75 -2.86
CA LEU A 12 23.82 -17.52 -3.33
C LEU A 12 24.38 -17.70 -4.75
N CYS A 13 24.98 -18.83 -5.08
CA CYS A 13 25.47 -19.10 -6.44
C CYS A 13 24.34 -19.31 -7.44
N ALA A 14 23.20 -19.91 -7.05
CA ALA A 14 22.02 -20.02 -7.89
C ALA A 14 21.36 -18.64 -8.10
N MET A 15 21.31 -17.82 -7.06
CA MET A 15 20.80 -16.43 -7.14
C MET A 15 21.74 -15.50 -7.93
N ALA A 16 23.05 -15.77 -7.95
CA ALA A 16 24.01 -15.01 -8.76
C ALA A 16 23.81 -15.21 -10.27
N GLN A 17 23.16 -16.29 -10.70
CA GLN A 17 22.76 -16.49 -12.10
C GLN A 17 21.39 -15.86 -12.42
N PHE A 18 20.60 -15.50 -11.40
CA PHE A 18 19.35 -14.75 -11.52
C PHE A 18 19.52 -13.28 -11.15
N ASN A 19 20.70 -12.70 -11.38
CA ASN A 19 21.13 -11.37 -10.94
C ASN A 19 20.26 -10.17 -11.35
N ASN A 20 19.05 -10.38 -11.88
CA ASN A 20 18.19 -9.29 -12.34
C ASN A 20 16.72 -9.40 -11.88
N ILE A 21 16.33 -10.36 -11.03
CA ILE A 21 14.91 -10.48 -10.63
C ILE A 21 14.81 -10.81 -9.13
N VAL A 22 15.36 -9.99 -8.26
CA VAL A 22 14.97 -9.99 -6.85
C VAL A 22 14.14 -8.74 -6.62
N SER A 23 12.99 -8.68 -7.27
CA SER A 23 11.97 -7.72 -6.93
C SER A 23 11.30 -8.22 -5.65
N TYR A 24 11.41 -7.44 -4.59
CA TYR A 24 10.60 -7.63 -3.39
C TYR A 24 9.21 -7.05 -3.67
N HIS A 25 8.18 -7.84 -3.43
CA HIS A 25 6.80 -7.36 -3.55
C HIS A 25 6.28 -6.94 -2.18
N LEU A 26 5.87 -5.69 -2.06
CA LEU A 26 5.11 -5.22 -0.92
C LEU A 26 3.79 -5.98 -0.85
N PRO A 27 3.23 -6.22 0.37
CA PRO A 27 1.91 -6.83 0.51
C PRO A 27 0.88 -6.05 -0.31
N VAL A 28 -0.04 -6.74 -0.95
CA VAL A 28 -1.12 -6.12 -1.74
C VAL A 28 -1.96 -5.14 -0.92
N ALA A 29 -2.08 -5.38 0.38
CA ALA A 29 -2.82 -4.52 1.31
C ALA A 29 -2.03 -3.32 1.83
N VAL A 30 -0.76 -3.12 1.43
CA VAL A 30 -0.02 -1.89 1.74
C VAL A 30 -0.71 -0.70 1.11
N ASN A 31 -0.90 0.35 1.91
CA ASN A 31 -1.61 1.54 1.49
C ASN A 31 -0.74 2.42 0.56
N LEU A 32 -0.62 2.03 -0.71
CA LEU A 32 -0.06 2.86 -1.77
C LEU A 32 -1.20 3.45 -2.60
N GLY A 33 -1.57 4.70 -2.28
CA GLY A 33 -2.61 5.41 -3.01
C GLY A 33 -4.05 4.99 -2.71
N ILE A 34 -4.29 4.03 -1.79
CA ILE A 34 -5.65 3.58 -1.43
C ILE A 34 -6.42 4.70 -0.72
N THR A 35 -5.75 5.44 0.18
CA THR A 35 -6.32 6.55 0.94
C THR A 35 -5.47 7.79 0.72
N ASN A 36 -6.06 8.88 0.23
CA ASN A 36 -5.37 10.13 -0.08
C ASN A 36 -6.23 11.35 0.24
N ILE A 37 -7.45 11.41 -0.34
CA ILE A 37 -8.31 12.59 -0.27
C ILE A 37 -8.94 12.67 1.11
N LEU A 38 -8.75 13.81 1.80
CA LEU A 38 -9.24 14.09 3.16
C LEU A 38 -8.81 13.03 4.18
N ASP A 39 -7.57 12.52 4.07
CA ASP A 39 -7.08 11.35 4.79
C ASP A 39 -6.76 11.60 6.29
N GLY A 40 -6.90 12.83 6.76
CA GLY A 40 -6.78 13.15 8.20
C GLY A 40 -7.77 12.43 9.09
N GLY A 41 -8.75 11.79 8.48
CA GLY A 41 -9.81 11.03 9.14
C GLY A 41 -11.07 11.85 9.39
N PRO A 42 -12.15 11.19 9.85
CA PRO A 42 -13.36 11.87 10.24
C PRO A 42 -13.11 12.76 11.46
N LYS A 43 -14.01 13.72 11.69
CA LYS A 43 -14.00 14.49 12.92
C LYS A 43 -14.25 13.56 14.11
N VAL A 44 -13.78 13.97 15.29
CA VAL A 44 -13.92 13.16 16.51
C VAL A 44 -15.38 12.93 16.90
N GLU A 45 -16.27 13.88 16.57
CA GLU A 45 -17.71 13.74 16.79
C GLU A 45 -18.33 12.62 15.95
N GLU A 46 -17.72 12.30 14.83
CA GLU A 46 -18.14 11.21 13.92
C GLU A 46 -17.62 9.86 14.41
N HIS A 47 -17.97 9.49 15.65
CA HIS A 47 -17.66 8.17 16.22
C HIS A 47 -18.67 7.14 15.74
N GLY A 48 -18.27 5.86 15.70
CA GLY A 48 -19.13 4.77 15.29
C GLY A 48 -18.42 3.77 14.40
N PHE A 49 -19.21 3.05 13.64
CA PHE A 49 -18.73 2.05 12.68
C PHE A 49 -18.66 2.64 11.28
N TYR A 50 -17.61 2.27 10.58
CA TYR A 50 -17.41 2.55 9.17
C TYR A 50 -17.19 1.23 8.43
N TRP A 51 -17.82 1.12 7.28
CA TRP A 51 -17.50 0.12 6.29
C TRP A 51 -16.82 0.79 5.11
N LEU A 52 -15.66 0.26 4.72
CA LEU A 52 -14.86 0.78 3.64
C LEU A 52 -14.61 -0.36 2.65
N GLN A 53 -14.90 -0.10 1.40
CA GLN A 53 -14.67 -1.03 0.30
C GLN A 53 -13.72 -0.38 -0.68
N TYR A 54 -12.55 -0.99 -0.87
CA TYR A 54 -11.57 -0.53 -1.83
C TYR A 54 -11.47 -1.55 -2.96
N ASN A 55 -11.53 -1.05 -4.18
CA ASN A 55 -11.34 -1.87 -5.36
C ASN A 55 -10.31 -1.18 -6.24
N PHE A 56 -9.31 -1.92 -6.70
CA PHE A 56 -8.37 -1.38 -7.63
C PHE A 56 -7.99 -2.37 -8.73
N TYR A 57 -7.60 -1.80 -9.84
CA TYR A 57 -7.12 -2.51 -11.00
C TYR A 57 -5.78 -1.92 -11.42
N ASP A 58 -4.77 -2.77 -11.49
CA ASP A 58 -3.42 -2.44 -11.88
C ASP A 58 -3.11 -3.06 -13.23
N HIS A 59 -2.62 -2.22 -14.15
CA HIS A 59 -2.07 -2.64 -15.43
C HIS A 59 -0.57 -2.39 -15.44
N VAL A 60 0.21 -3.47 -15.53
CA VAL A 60 1.68 -3.45 -15.60
C VAL A 60 2.10 -3.76 -17.02
N ASN A 61 2.94 -2.90 -17.58
CA ASN A 61 3.49 -3.07 -18.93
C ASN A 61 5.02 -3.09 -18.96
N GLN A 62 5.69 -2.84 -17.85
CA GLN A 62 7.15 -2.78 -17.76
C GLN A 62 7.63 -3.33 -16.43
N PHE A 63 8.74 -4.08 -16.45
CA PHE A 63 9.50 -4.43 -15.25
C PHE A 63 10.84 -3.72 -15.31
N LEU A 64 11.20 -3.03 -14.23
CA LEU A 64 12.36 -2.16 -14.17
C LEU A 64 13.39 -2.65 -13.15
N ASP A 65 14.67 -2.50 -13.50
CA ASP A 65 15.80 -2.85 -12.64
C ASP A 65 16.12 -1.77 -11.59
N ALA A 66 17.20 -1.95 -10.85
CA ALA A 66 17.67 -1.03 -9.82
C ALA A 66 18.02 0.38 -10.34
N GLN A 67 18.35 0.50 -11.61
CA GLN A 67 18.68 1.76 -12.29
C GLN A 67 17.46 2.39 -12.95
N GLY A 68 16.33 1.68 -13.03
CA GLY A 68 15.10 2.11 -13.69
C GLY A 68 15.10 1.81 -15.20
N ASN A 69 15.98 0.94 -15.67
CA ASN A 69 15.98 0.46 -17.04
C ASN A 69 15.04 -0.73 -17.19
N LEU A 70 14.56 -0.98 -18.41
CA LEU A 70 13.81 -2.20 -18.71
C LEU A 70 14.66 -3.44 -18.42
N LEU A 71 14.09 -4.40 -17.71
CA LEU A 71 14.73 -5.71 -17.54
C LEU A 71 14.98 -6.33 -18.90
N GLN A 72 16.25 -6.59 -19.20
CA GLN A 72 16.65 -7.25 -20.43
C GLN A 72 16.12 -8.70 -20.45
N ASN A 73 15.67 -9.17 -21.60
CA ASN A 73 15.09 -10.51 -21.83
C ASN A 73 13.68 -10.75 -21.29
N VAL A 74 13.00 -9.71 -20.80
CA VAL A 74 11.56 -9.77 -20.51
C VAL A 74 10.82 -9.10 -21.67
N GLN A 75 10.34 -9.89 -22.64
CA GLN A 75 9.40 -9.35 -23.64
C GLN A 75 8.18 -8.81 -22.90
N SER A 76 7.95 -7.51 -23.03
CA SER A 76 6.84 -6.71 -22.48
C SER A 76 5.77 -7.55 -21.76
N PRO A 77 5.95 -7.93 -20.50
CA PRO A 77 4.95 -8.75 -19.83
C PRO A 77 3.76 -7.85 -19.53
N HIS A 78 2.63 -8.11 -20.14
CA HIS A 78 1.39 -7.53 -19.69
C HIS A 78 0.91 -8.29 -18.47
N MET A 79 0.82 -7.60 -17.34
CA MET A 79 0.27 -8.15 -16.12
C MET A 79 -0.90 -7.29 -15.68
N ASN A 80 -1.99 -7.95 -15.33
CA ASN A 80 -3.17 -7.30 -14.78
C ASN A 80 -3.44 -7.86 -13.39
N THR A 81 -3.73 -6.97 -12.44
CA THR A 81 -4.12 -7.36 -11.08
C THR A 81 -5.39 -6.61 -10.70
N ALA A 82 -6.39 -7.32 -10.21
CA ALA A 82 -7.57 -6.75 -9.61
C ALA A 82 -7.64 -7.16 -8.14
N VAL A 83 -7.89 -6.20 -7.27
CA VAL A 83 -7.96 -6.43 -5.83
C VAL A 83 -9.22 -5.81 -5.27
N THR A 84 -9.87 -6.55 -4.37
CA THR A 84 -10.98 -6.04 -3.57
C THR A 84 -10.67 -6.20 -2.09
N ILE A 85 -10.82 -5.11 -1.34
CA ILE A 85 -10.46 -5.00 0.08
C ILE A 85 -11.69 -4.51 0.85
N THR A 86 -12.09 -5.24 1.87
CA THR A 86 -13.12 -4.81 2.80
C THR A 86 -12.50 -4.49 4.15
N GLU A 87 -12.70 -3.26 4.62
CA GLU A 87 -12.27 -2.79 5.93
C GLU A 87 -13.48 -2.45 6.79
N LEU A 88 -13.45 -2.92 8.03
CA LEU A 88 -14.38 -2.54 9.09
C LEU A 88 -13.62 -1.71 10.11
N LEU A 89 -14.01 -0.45 10.27
CA LEU A 89 -13.37 0.49 11.18
C LEU A 89 -14.35 0.91 12.28
N TYR A 90 -13.85 1.01 13.49
CA TYR A 90 -14.58 1.55 14.63
C TYR A 90 -13.80 2.69 15.29
N GLN A 91 -14.41 3.85 15.37
CA GLN A 91 -13.92 4.99 16.14
C GLN A 91 -14.68 5.10 17.45
N SER A 92 -13.98 4.94 18.55
CA SER A 92 -14.59 4.94 19.87
C SER A 92 -14.68 6.38 20.46
N ARG A 93 -15.46 6.51 21.53
CA ARG A 93 -15.49 7.72 22.36
C ARG A 93 -14.38 7.74 23.43
N ALA A 94 -13.69 6.62 23.62
CA ALA A 94 -12.65 6.49 24.63
C ALA A 94 -11.43 7.37 24.30
N SER A 95 -11.02 8.19 25.25
CA SER A 95 -9.85 9.06 25.08
C SER A 95 -8.58 8.33 25.48
N VAL A 96 -7.58 8.37 24.62
CA VAL A 96 -6.25 7.79 24.83
C VAL A 96 -5.20 8.76 24.28
N LEU A 97 -4.18 9.10 25.07
CA LEU A 97 -3.07 9.98 24.68
C LEU A 97 -3.52 11.32 24.03
N GLY A 98 -4.61 11.90 24.52
CA GLY A 98 -5.12 13.19 24.05
C GLY A 98 -6.00 13.13 22.79
N GLY A 99 -6.29 11.95 22.25
CA GLY A 99 -7.20 11.76 21.13
C GLY A 99 -8.21 10.65 21.42
N LYS A 100 -8.96 10.23 20.42
CA LYS A 100 -9.94 9.14 20.49
C LYS A 100 -9.36 7.86 19.92
N PHE A 101 -9.44 6.78 20.67
CA PHE A 101 -8.99 5.47 20.23
C PHE A 101 -9.91 4.91 19.17
N GLY A 102 -9.34 4.25 18.18
CA GLY A 102 -10.07 3.46 17.20
C GLY A 102 -9.25 2.26 16.73
N PHE A 103 -9.93 1.37 16.06
CA PHE A 103 -9.30 0.23 15.40
C PHE A 103 -10.00 -0.10 14.09
N SER A 104 -9.28 -0.77 13.20
CA SER A 104 -9.90 -1.36 12.02
C SER A 104 -9.33 -2.74 11.73
N VAL A 105 -10.15 -3.54 11.04
CA VAL A 105 -9.77 -4.86 10.54
C VAL A 105 -10.03 -4.87 9.04
N ILE A 106 -9.00 -5.17 8.28
CA ILE A 106 -9.14 -5.52 6.87
C ILE A 106 -9.30 -7.05 6.80
N LEU A 107 -10.43 -7.49 6.27
CA LEU A 107 -10.65 -8.89 5.92
C LEU A 107 -9.64 -9.29 4.85
N PRO A 108 -9.24 -10.59 4.76
CA PRO A 108 -8.27 -11.01 3.75
C PRO A 108 -8.66 -10.50 2.35
N PRO A 109 -7.89 -9.57 1.76
CA PRO A 109 -8.19 -9.05 0.43
C PRO A 109 -8.21 -10.15 -0.61
N LEU A 110 -9.18 -10.11 -1.52
CA LEU A 110 -9.25 -11.02 -2.65
C LEU A 110 -8.46 -10.44 -3.81
N VAL A 111 -7.50 -11.22 -4.29
CA VAL A 111 -6.56 -10.83 -5.35
C VAL A 111 -6.76 -11.72 -6.56
N PHE A 112 -6.92 -11.11 -7.72
CA PHE A 112 -6.88 -11.74 -9.02
C PHE A 112 -5.70 -11.19 -9.79
N SER A 113 -4.82 -12.05 -10.26
CA SER A 113 -3.72 -11.64 -11.11
C SER A 113 -3.63 -12.51 -12.35
N GLN A 114 -3.29 -11.89 -13.46
CA GLN A 114 -3.05 -12.56 -14.75
C GLN A 114 -1.80 -11.98 -15.38
N ILE A 115 -0.88 -12.86 -15.75
CA ILE A 115 0.32 -12.53 -16.53
C ILE A 115 0.21 -13.24 -17.86
N GLU A 116 0.51 -12.55 -18.94
CA GLU A 116 0.68 -13.22 -20.23
C GLU A 116 1.92 -14.12 -20.19
N PRO A 117 1.86 -15.32 -20.80
CA PRO A 117 2.98 -16.24 -20.84
C PRO A 117 4.25 -15.54 -21.33
N ASN A 118 5.32 -15.64 -20.58
CA ASN A 118 6.58 -15.00 -20.91
C ASN A 118 7.76 -15.94 -20.65
N ALA A 119 8.95 -15.53 -21.12
CA ALA A 119 10.19 -16.28 -20.97
C ALA A 119 10.63 -16.50 -19.50
N LEU A 120 9.96 -15.87 -18.53
CA LEU A 120 10.29 -15.99 -17.09
C LEU A 120 9.60 -17.18 -16.42
N GLY A 121 8.72 -17.91 -17.12
CA GLY A 121 7.99 -19.05 -16.54
C GLY A 121 7.02 -18.66 -15.40
N LEU A 122 6.51 -17.42 -15.42
CA LEU A 122 5.58 -16.94 -14.43
C LEU A 122 4.20 -17.59 -14.61
N CYS A 123 3.46 -17.75 -13.49
CA CYS A 123 2.13 -18.37 -13.53
C CYS A 123 1.15 -17.51 -14.33
N ASP A 124 0.40 -18.15 -15.23
CA ASP A 124 -0.57 -17.47 -16.10
C ASP A 124 -1.66 -16.72 -15.32
N LYS A 125 -2.17 -17.36 -14.29
CA LYS A 125 -3.27 -16.84 -13.46
C LYS A 125 -3.07 -17.24 -12.01
N ASN A 126 -3.35 -16.32 -11.11
CA ASN A 126 -3.39 -16.59 -9.68
C ASN A 126 -4.60 -15.90 -9.04
N VAL A 127 -5.29 -16.63 -8.17
CA VAL A 127 -6.42 -16.16 -7.38
C VAL A 127 -6.20 -16.60 -5.96
N GLY A 128 -6.33 -15.69 -5.01
CA GLY A 128 -6.21 -16.04 -3.61
C GLY A 128 -6.49 -14.88 -2.68
N LEU A 129 -6.29 -15.14 -1.41
CA LEU A 129 -6.50 -14.18 -0.34
C LEU A 129 -5.16 -13.59 0.12
N SER A 130 -5.09 -12.27 0.21
CA SER A 130 -3.97 -11.56 0.82
C SER A 130 -4.02 -11.66 2.34
N ASN A 131 -3.05 -11.06 3.01
CA ASN A 131 -2.98 -11.06 4.47
C ASN A 131 -4.10 -10.18 5.06
N PRO A 132 -4.83 -10.64 6.08
CA PRO A 132 -5.70 -9.77 6.86
C PRO A 132 -4.85 -8.73 7.60
N THR A 133 -5.46 -7.64 8.06
CA THR A 133 -4.75 -6.65 8.86
C THR A 133 -5.54 -6.22 10.07
N LEU A 134 -4.80 -5.79 11.10
CA LEU A 134 -5.35 -5.10 12.25
C LEU A 134 -4.67 -3.74 12.37
N THR A 135 -5.45 -2.66 12.37
CA THR A 135 -4.97 -1.31 12.62
C THR A 135 -5.46 -0.82 13.97
N LEU A 136 -4.56 -0.23 14.74
CA LEU A 136 -4.88 0.54 15.94
C LEU A 136 -4.53 1.99 15.68
N PHE A 137 -5.40 2.93 16.05
CA PHE A 137 -5.15 4.34 15.81
C PHE A 137 -5.70 5.27 16.88
N ILE A 138 -5.19 6.48 16.88
CA ILE A 138 -5.68 7.60 17.70
C ILE A 138 -6.04 8.73 16.74
N GLN A 139 -7.32 9.10 16.73
CA GLN A 139 -7.84 10.26 16.03
C GLN A 139 -7.79 11.46 16.97
N TYR A 140 -7.10 12.51 16.58
CA TYR A 140 -7.04 13.74 17.37
C TYR A 140 -8.17 14.68 17.00
N ASP A 141 -8.59 15.49 17.97
CA ASP A 141 -9.56 16.57 17.78
C ASP A 141 -9.06 17.53 16.69
N ALA A 142 -9.98 18.06 15.91
CA ALA A 142 -9.63 19.05 14.92
C ALA A 142 -9.03 20.30 15.60
N ILE A 143 -7.96 20.82 15.05
CA ILE A 143 -7.48 22.16 15.38
C ILE A 143 -8.29 23.14 14.56
N ASP A 144 -9.10 23.94 15.23
CA ASP A 144 -9.99 24.90 14.57
C ASP A 144 -9.35 26.28 14.44
N TYR A 145 -9.73 26.99 13.40
CA TYR A 145 -9.41 28.40 13.20
C TYR A 145 -10.63 29.15 12.66
N LYS A 146 -11.11 30.16 13.40
CA LYS A 146 -12.32 30.92 13.07
C LYS A 146 -13.53 30.01 12.80
N ASP A 147 -13.84 29.15 13.76
CA ASP A 147 -15.00 28.25 13.78
C ASP A 147 -15.05 27.24 12.61
N ARG A 148 -13.88 26.91 12.05
CA ARG A 148 -13.73 25.89 11.02
C ARG A 148 -12.51 25.02 11.26
N PRO A 149 -12.52 23.75 10.85
CA PRO A 149 -11.33 22.93 10.95
C PRO A 149 -10.20 23.51 10.09
N LEU A 150 -9.03 23.66 10.71
CA LEU A 150 -7.79 24.02 10.05
C LEU A 150 -6.94 22.79 9.80
N PHE A 151 -6.92 21.87 10.78
CA PHE A 151 -6.07 20.70 10.73
C PHE A 151 -6.71 19.53 11.44
N ILE A 152 -6.76 18.38 10.77
CA ILE A 152 -7.24 17.10 11.33
C ILE A 152 -6.14 16.07 11.13
N HIS A 153 -5.84 15.26 12.15
CA HIS A 153 -4.81 14.24 12.00
C HIS A 153 -5.06 12.99 12.84
N ARG A 154 -4.39 11.92 12.44
CA ARG A 154 -4.47 10.59 13.02
C ARG A 154 -3.09 9.95 13.07
N LEU A 155 -2.78 9.27 14.16
CA LEU A 155 -1.64 8.37 14.28
C LEU A 155 -2.13 6.93 14.38
N GLY A 156 -1.46 6.01 13.71
CA GLY A 156 -1.85 4.60 13.79
C GLY A 156 -0.73 3.65 13.41
N THR A 157 -0.99 2.38 13.67
CA THR A 157 -0.11 1.27 13.31
C THR A 157 -0.95 0.11 12.80
N THR A 158 -0.60 -0.42 11.65
CA THR A 158 -1.21 -1.58 11.02
C THR A 158 -0.29 -2.78 11.11
N ILE A 159 -0.81 -3.91 11.54
CA ILE A 159 -0.12 -5.18 11.65
C ILE A 159 -0.67 -6.12 10.58
N PHE A 160 0.22 -6.74 9.81
CA PHE A 160 -0.09 -7.73 8.78
C PHE A 160 0.47 -9.08 9.21
N PRO A 161 -0.35 -10.00 9.73
CA PRO A 161 0.08 -11.35 10.02
C PRO A 161 0.25 -12.16 8.73
N PRO A 162 1.16 -13.15 8.68
CA PRO A 162 1.49 -13.92 7.49
C PRO A 162 0.47 -15.03 7.19
N TRP A 163 -0.80 -14.66 7.02
CA TRP A 163 -1.93 -15.61 6.88
C TRP A 163 -2.57 -15.61 5.49
N GLY A 164 -1.93 -14.97 4.52
CA GLY A 164 -2.41 -14.95 3.15
C GLY A 164 -2.05 -16.23 2.37
N THR A 165 -2.66 -16.36 1.20
CA THR A 165 -2.38 -17.46 0.27
C THR A 165 -1.00 -17.31 -0.36
N ASN A 166 -0.11 -18.24 -0.08
CA ASN A 166 1.23 -18.32 -0.64
C ASN A 166 1.53 -19.76 -1.04
N THR A 167 1.03 -20.17 -2.20
CA THR A 167 1.07 -21.55 -2.67
C THR A 167 2.22 -21.86 -3.63
N HIS A 168 2.81 -20.85 -4.24
CA HIS A 168 3.84 -21.03 -5.27
C HIS A 168 5.11 -20.23 -4.94
N PRO A 169 6.19 -20.90 -4.51
CA PRO A 169 7.44 -20.20 -4.18
C PRO A 169 8.14 -19.54 -5.38
N VAL A 170 7.74 -19.92 -6.59
CA VAL A 170 8.36 -19.44 -7.85
C VAL A 170 7.47 -18.45 -8.61
N CYS A 171 6.21 -18.28 -8.20
CA CYS A 171 5.32 -17.30 -8.82
C CYS A 171 5.63 -15.91 -8.30
N THR A 172 5.80 -14.95 -9.18
CA THR A 172 6.08 -13.55 -8.85
C THR A 172 4.93 -12.86 -8.14
N ILE A 173 3.73 -13.41 -8.20
CA ILE A 173 2.54 -12.84 -7.56
C ILE A 173 1.90 -13.90 -6.69
N ASN A 174 2.27 -13.90 -5.43
CA ASN A 174 1.47 -14.57 -4.42
C ASN A 174 0.45 -13.58 -3.87
N PRO A 175 -0.83 -13.95 -3.76
CA PRO A 175 -1.85 -13.08 -3.18
C PRO A 175 -1.53 -12.64 -1.74
N GLY A 176 -0.84 -13.47 -0.97
CA GLY A 176 -0.43 -13.18 0.39
C GLY A 176 1.05 -13.44 0.66
N ASP A 177 1.55 -12.83 1.71
CA ASP A 177 2.92 -12.94 2.18
C ASP A 177 3.04 -13.87 3.39
N ILE A 178 4.24 -14.43 3.57
CA ILE A 178 4.58 -15.35 4.67
C ILE A 178 5.47 -14.70 5.73
N LEU A 179 5.53 -13.37 5.75
CA LEU A 179 6.28 -12.60 6.73
C LEU A 179 5.37 -11.57 7.41
N TRP A 180 5.77 -11.17 8.61
CA TRP A 180 5.09 -10.12 9.34
C TRP A 180 5.47 -8.77 8.77
N PHE A 181 4.46 -7.84 8.68
CA PHE A 181 4.72 -6.43 8.44
C PHE A 181 4.09 -5.60 9.55
N ILE A 182 4.74 -4.50 9.88
CA ILE A 182 4.21 -3.46 10.76
C ILE A 182 4.35 -2.14 10.03
N ASP A 183 3.23 -1.47 9.78
CA ASP A 183 3.16 -0.19 9.08
C ASP A 183 2.63 0.88 10.02
N SER A 184 3.51 1.76 10.47
CA SER A 184 3.14 2.87 11.33
C SER A 184 2.96 4.14 10.52
N TYR A 185 1.89 4.91 10.77
CA TYR A 185 1.55 6.05 9.96
C TYR A 185 1.13 7.28 10.75
N TRP A 186 1.31 8.43 10.10
CA TRP A 186 0.71 9.71 10.44
C TRP A 186 -0.08 10.23 9.25
N ALA A 187 -1.41 10.26 9.36
CA ALA A 187 -2.31 10.82 8.36
C ALA A 187 -2.81 12.18 8.82
N ALA A 188 -2.90 13.15 7.89
CA ALA A 188 -3.37 14.48 8.20
C ALA A 188 -4.02 15.15 6.99
N THR A 189 -4.92 16.09 7.27
CA THR A 189 -5.52 17.02 6.31
C THR A 189 -5.40 18.43 6.84
N PHE A 190 -4.85 19.33 6.04
CA PHE A 190 -4.77 20.76 6.32
C PHE A 190 -5.68 21.54 5.38
N TYR A 191 -6.53 22.41 5.94
CA TYR A 191 -7.49 23.22 5.19
C TYR A 191 -6.97 24.64 5.03
N PHE A 192 -6.52 25.01 3.84
CA PHE A 192 -6.14 26.40 3.51
C PHE A 192 -7.36 27.32 3.52
N THR A 193 -8.46 26.84 2.92
CA THR A 193 -9.77 27.49 2.88
C THR A 193 -10.86 26.43 3.12
N PRO A 194 -12.14 26.79 3.29
CA PRO A 194 -13.22 25.80 3.36
C PRO A 194 -13.33 24.90 2.12
N ALA A 195 -12.85 25.38 0.98
CA ALA A 195 -12.93 24.66 -0.29
C ALA A 195 -11.62 24.02 -0.72
N TRP A 196 -10.48 24.38 -0.14
CA TRP A 196 -9.16 23.90 -0.56
C TRP A 196 -8.39 23.28 0.60
N SER A 197 -7.96 22.06 0.42
CA SER A 197 -7.15 21.31 1.41
C SER A 197 -5.98 20.59 0.77
N ALA A 198 -5.08 20.13 1.61
CA ALA A 198 -4.06 19.15 1.26
C ALA A 198 -4.03 18.06 2.33
N SER A 199 -3.87 16.83 1.88
CA SER A 199 -3.83 15.66 2.74
C SER A 199 -2.57 14.85 2.48
N TRP A 200 -2.10 14.18 3.53
CA TRP A 200 -0.97 13.26 3.43
C TRP A 200 -1.08 12.15 4.44
N ARG A 201 -0.43 11.01 4.13
CA ARG A 201 -0.17 9.90 5.04
C ARG A 201 1.28 9.51 4.91
N LEU A 202 2.09 9.86 5.90
CA LEU A 202 3.47 9.43 6.04
C LEU A 202 3.49 8.07 6.71
N GLN A 203 4.23 7.12 6.16
CA GLN A 203 4.21 5.74 6.60
C GLN A 203 5.63 5.16 6.65
N TYR A 204 5.85 4.28 7.63
CA TYR A 204 7.07 3.49 7.72
C TYR A 204 6.71 2.03 7.90
N LEU A 205 7.08 1.23 6.90
CA LEU A 205 6.89 -0.21 6.88
C LEU A 205 8.14 -0.92 7.38
N TRP A 206 7.97 -1.67 8.45
CA TRP A 206 8.93 -2.66 8.91
C TRP A 206 8.54 -4.04 8.39
N CYS A 207 9.55 -4.83 7.95
CA CYS A 207 9.37 -6.17 7.40
C CYS A 207 10.09 -7.20 8.25
N GLY A 208 9.41 -8.31 8.55
CA GLY A 208 9.99 -9.49 9.17
C GLY A 208 10.81 -10.33 8.19
N ASN A 209 11.37 -11.42 8.66
CA ASN A 209 12.12 -12.37 7.82
C ASN A 209 11.16 -13.35 7.14
N ASN A 210 11.35 -13.56 5.86
CA ASN A 210 10.71 -14.65 5.12
C ASN A 210 11.44 -15.97 5.42
N GLN A 211 10.86 -16.81 6.25
CA GLN A 211 11.50 -18.05 6.72
C GLN A 211 11.72 -19.10 5.63
N LYS A 212 11.01 -19.01 4.48
CA LYS A 212 11.22 -19.94 3.35
C LYS A 212 12.44 -19.56 2.50
N THR A 213 12.64 -18.26 2.29
CA THR A 213 13.73 -17.74 1.45
C THR A 213 14.90 -17.19 2.24
N ASN A 214 14.73 -16.98 3.57
CA ASN A 214 15.67 -16.25 4.43
C ASN A 214 15.94 -14.81 3.95
N ILE A 215 15.02 -14.22 3.22
CA ILE A 215 15.10 -12.82 2.79
C ILE A 215 14.35 -11.95 3.80
N THR A 216 15.02 -10.89 4.26
CA THR A 216 14.39 -9.82 5.05
C THR A 216 14.41 -8.56 4.21
N PRO A 217 13.24 -8.06 3.77
CA PRO A 217 13.16 -6.81 3.03
C PRO A 217 13.62 -5.64 3.89
N GLY A 218 14.26 -4.65 3.27
CA GLY A 218 14.65 -3.43 3.97
C GLY A 218 13.43 -2.58 4.32
N GLY A 219 13.49 -1.92 5.49
CA GLY A 219 12.42 -1.01 5.90
C GLY A 219 12.15 0.08 4.86
N THR A 220 10.88 0.43 4.68
CA THR A 220 10.41 1.27 3.58
C THR A 220 9.65 2.48 4.12
N PHE A 221 10.02 3.66 3.64
CA PHE A 221 9.22 4.87 3.79
C PHE A 221 8.25 4.99 2.63
N HIS A 222 7.00 5.30 2.92
CA HIS A 222 6.04 5.65 1.87
C HIS A 222 5.11 6.78 2.30
N LEU A 223 4.60 7.50 1.31
CA LEU A 223 3.80 8.70 1.46
C LEU A 223 2.65 8.62 0.47
N ASN A 224 1.42 8.75 0.93
CA ASN A 224 0.29 9.15 0.10
C ASN A 224 0.07 10.65 0.25
N TYR A 225 -0.32 11.32 -0.82
CA TYR A 225 -0.55 12.77 -0.80
C TYR A 225 -1.67 13.16 -1.75
N SER A 226 -2.32 14.27 -1.44
CA SER A 226 -3.30 14.90 -2.32
C SER A 226 -3.41 16.38 -2.06
N THR A 227 -3.91 17.12 -3.04
CA THR A 227 -4.50 18.43 -2.85
C THR A 227 -5.87 18.43 -3.48
N GLU A 228 -6.86 18.87 -2.73
CA GLU A 228 -8.28 18.74 -3.06
C GLU A 228 -8.97 20.09 -3.11
N TYR A 229 -9.85 20.26 -4.07
CA TYR A 229 -10.67 21.45 -4.18
C TYR A 229 -12.16 21.07 -4.31
N ASN A 230 -12.98 21.62 -3.42
CA ASN A 230 -14.43 21.46 -3.45
C ASN A 230 -15.02 22.35 -4.53
N ILE A 231 -15.52 21.74 -5.62
CA ILE A 231 -16.08 22.46 -6.78
C ILE A 231 -17.60 22.55 -6.74
N ALA A 232 -18.26 21.73 -5.92
CA ALA A 232 -19.70 21.71 -5.70
C ALA A 232 -19.99 21.12 -4.31
N PRO A 233 -21.17 21.33 -3.72
CA PRO A 233 -21.47 20.91 -2.34
C PRO A 233 -21.13 19.46 -1.99
N ASN A 234 -21.15 18.56 -2.97
CA ASN A 234 -20.89 17.14 -2.78
C ASN A 234 -19.70 16.62 -3.57
N LEU A 235 -18.95 17.48 -4.28
CA LEU A 235 -17.92 17.06 -5.22
C LEU A 235 -16.58 17.76 -4.95
N TRP A 236 -15.57 16.96 -4.70
CA TRP A 236 -14.17 17.37 -4.61
C TRP A 236 -13.41 16.81 -5.79
N LEU A 237 -12.59 17.62 -6.42
CA LEU A 237 -11.58 17.17 -7.36
C LEU A 237 -10.21 17.25 -6.71
N ALA A 238 -9.32 16.34 -7.06
CA ALA A 238 -7.99 16.25 -6.48
C ALA A 238 -6.91 15.98 -7.53
N ILE A 239 -5.70 16.42 -7.22
CA ILE A 239 -4.48 15.85 -7.73
C ILE A 239 -3.89 15.06 -6.57
N ASN A 240 -3.67 13.78 -6.78
CA ASN A 240 -3.22 12.88 -5.73
C ASN A 240 -2.14 11.92 -6.24
N GLY A 241 -1.46 11.28 -5.33
CA GLY A 241 -0.41 10.35 -5.67
C GLY A 241 0.20 9.65 -4.47
N TYR A 242 1.28 8.94 -4.73
CA TYR A 242 2.08 8.29 -3.71
C TYR A 242 3.57 8.29 -4.08
N TYR A 243 4.38 8.12 -3.06
CA TYR A 243 5.82 7.90 -3.18
C TYR A 243 6.23 6.75 -2.28
N LEU A 244 7.13 5.91 -2.73
CA LEU A 244 7.74 4.84 -1.94
C LEU A 244 9.24 4.83 -2.16
N GLN A 245 9.98 4.67 -1.08
CA GLN A 245 11.41 4.47 -1.08
C GLN A 245 11.81 3.44 -0.02
N GLN A 246 12.37 2.34 -0.44
CA GLN A 246 13.04 1.42 0.47
C GLN A 246 14.35 2.04 0.97
N LEU A 247 14.51 2.16 2.28
CA LEU A 247 15.60 2.91 2.91
C LEU A 247 16.90 2.11 2.99
N LYS A 248 16.79 0.80 3.19
CA LYS A 248 17.92 -0.13 3.28
C LYS A 248 17.79 -1.22 2.24
N ASN A 249 18.91 -1.76 1.79
CA ASN A 249 18.89 -2.98 0.98
C ASN A 249 18.24 -4.13 1.75
N SER A 250 17.63 -5.04 1.03
CA SER A 250 17.17 -6.32 1.58
C SER A 250 18.36 -7.17 1.99
N THR A 251 18.16 -8.11 2.91
CA THR A 251 19.21 -9.02 3.33
C THR A 251 18.81 -10.47 3.12
N THR A 252 19.77 -11.34 2.83
CA THR A 252 19.57 -12.78 2.80
C THR A 252 20.62 -13.47 3.68
N CYS A 253 20.17 -14.35 4.58
CA CYS A 253 21.05 -14.97 5.59
C CYS A 253 21.92 -13.96 6.36
N GLY A 254 21.41 -12.73 6.57
CA GLY A 254 22.12 -11.65 7.25
C GLY A 254 23.14 -10.88 6.39
N GLN A 255 23.25 -11.20 5.10
CA GLN A 255 24.09 -10.46 4.15
C GLN A 255 23.23 -9.54 3.27
N GLU A 256 23.73 -8.35 3.02
CA GLU A 256 23.06 -7.38 2.15
C GLU A 256 22.97 -7.90 0.71
N ILE A 257 21.80 -7.69 0.09
CA ILE A 257 21.57 -7.88 -1.35
C ILE A 257 21.82 -6.52 -2.00
N PRO A 258 22.92 -6.31 -2.71
CA PRO A 258 23.24 -5.02 -3.31
C PRO A 258 22.13 -4.59 -4.28
N GLU A 259 21.91 -3.27 -4.37
CA GLU A 259 20.98 -2.66 -5.35
C GLU A 259 19.52 -3.16 -5.26
N SER A 260 19.10 -3.71 -4.11
CA SER A 260 17.76 -4.27 -3.92
C SER A 260 16.71 -3.25 -3.45
N LYS A 261 17.03 -1.95 -3.43
CA LYS A 261 16.09 -0.92 -2.97
C LYS A 261 15.02 -0.64 -4.01
N GLU A 262 13.77 -0.68 -3.57
CA GLU A 262 12.63 -0.28 -4.38
C GLU A 262 12.37 1.22 -4.30
N ARG A 263 11.87 1.79 -5.40
CA ARG A 263 11.38 3.15 -5.47
C ARG A 263 10.25 3.28 -6.49
N VAL A 264 9.28 4.14 -6.17
CA VAL A 264 8.25 4.56 -7.12
C VAL A 264 7.69 5.93 -6.72
N PHE A 265 7.33 6.71 -7.71
CA PHE A 265 6.53 7.92 -7.61
C PHE A 265 5.31 7.78 -8.52
N ALA A 266 4.13 8.16 -8.02
CA ALA A 266 2.91 8.16 -8.81
C ALA A 266 2.12 9.45 -8.60
N VAL A 267 1.43 9.88 -9.65
CA VAL A 267 0.55 11.05 -9.63
C VAL A 267 -0.63 10.83 -10.57
N GLY A 268 -1.76 11.43 -10.26
CA GLY A 268 -2.92 11.42 -11.15
C GLY A 268 -4.12 12.18 -10.59
N PRO A 269 -5.22 12.24 -11.35
CA PRO A 269 -6.46 12.86 -10.91
C PRO A 269 -7.19 11.99 -9.90
N GLY A 270 -7.93 12.65 -9.02
CA GLY A 270 -8.81 12.00 -8.07
C GLY A 270 -10.12 12.77 -7.91
N LEU A 271 -11.11 12.10 -7.39
CA LEU A 271 -12.40 12.70 -7.03
C LEU A 271 -12.94 12.08 -5.75
N LEU A 272 -13.70 12.87 -5.00
CA LEU A 272 -14.56 12.42 -3.91
C LEU A 272 -15.95 12.97 -4.14
N TYR A 273 -16.95 12.10 -4.10
CA TYR A 273 -18.35 12.47 -4.22
C TYR A 273 -19.13 11.96 -3.02
N ASN A 274 -19.74 12.90 -2.29
CA ASN A 274 -20.62 12.58 -1.16
C ASN A 274 -22.00 12.18 -1.69
N LEU A 275 -22.35 10.92 -1.50
CA LEU A 275 -23.64 10.35 -1.84
C LEU A 275 -24.65 10.53 -0.67
N PRO A 276 -25.97 10.44 -0.93
CA PRO A 276 -26.96 10.40 0.15
C PRO A 276 -26.71 9.26 1.16
N LYS A 277 -27.22 9.42 2.38
CA LYS A 277 -27.16 8.40 3.45
C LYS A 277 -25.73 8.09 3.90
N GLU A 278 -24.88 9.13 3.99
CA GLU A 278 -23.49 9.02 4.50
C GLU A 278 -22.58 8.06 3.74
N PHE A 279 -22.85 7.87 2.44
CA PHE A 279 -21.91 7.21 1.56
C PHE A 279 -20.96 8.21 0.91
N GLN A 280 -19.72 7.78 0.72
CA GLN A 280 -18.71 8.51 -0.05
C GLN A 280 -18.15 7.60 -1.13
N LEU A 281 -18.08 8.12 -2.35
CA LEU A 281 -17.44 7.47 -3.48
C LEU A 281 -16.14 8.21 -3.78
N LEU A 282 -15.02 7.49 -3.83
CA LEU A 282 -13.72 8.02 -4.21
C LEU A 282 -13.23 7.30 -5.48
N GLY A 283 -12.64 8.07 -6.38
CA GLY A 283 -12.00 7.55 -7.57
C GLY A 283 -10.59 8.11 -7.70
N HIS A 284 -9.62 7.27 -8.06
CA HIS A 284 -8.23 7.68 -8.28
C HIS A 284 -7.68 6.98 -9.51
N LEU A 285 -6.94 7.73 -10.31
CA LEU A 285 -6.16 7.18 -11.42
C LEU A 285 -4.71 7.57 -11.20
N TYR A 286 -3.80 6.59 -11.24
CA TYR A 286 -2.38 6.82 -10.99
C TYR A 286 -1.53 6.42 -12.18
N PHE A 287 -0.52 7.23 -12.45
CA PHE A 287 0.53 6.98 -13.43
C PHE A 287 1.87 6.95 -12.70
N GLU A 288 2.52 5.80 -12.70
CA GLU A 288 3.82 5.63 -12.06
C GLU A 288 4.98 6.14 -12.90
N SER A 289 5.99 6.70 -12.22
CA SER A 289 7.27 7.15 -12.75
C SER A 289 8.38 6.95 -11.72
N ASP A 290 9.64 7.17 -12.10
CA ASP A 290 10.82 6.94 -11.25
C ASP A 290 10.80 5.59 -10.53
N VAL A 291 10.44 4.54 -11.29
CA VAL A 291 10.27 3.19 -10.78
C VAL A 291 11.61 2.46 -10.80
N ARG A 292 11.95 1.77 -9.69
CA ARG A 292 13.15 0.95 -9.54
C ARG A 292 12.85 -0.34 -8.80
N ASN A 293 13.41 -1.45 -9.28
CA ASN A 293 13.24 -2.81 -8.75
C ASN A 293 11.79 -3.23 -8.57
N ARG A 294 10.89 -2.76 -9.44
CA ARG A 294 9.48 -3.13 -9.38
C ARG A 294 8.78 -2.96 -10.73
N PRO A 295 7.59 -3.53 -10.88
CA PRO A 295 6.73 -3.26 -12.04
C PRO A 295 6.36 -1.78 -12.08
N ARG A 296 6.25 -1.21 -13.30
CA ARG A 296 5.63 0.09 -13.54
C ARG A 296 4.15 -0.10 -13.84
N THR A 297 3.31 0.61 -13.12
CA THR A 297 1.87 0.37 -13.11
C THR A 297 1.09 1.63 -13.54
N THR A 298 -0.04 1.40 -14.21
CA THR A 298 -1.15 2.35 -14.28
C THR A 298 -2.30 1.77 -13.48
N SER A 299 -2.82 2.52 -12.51
CA SER A 299 -3.77 2.01 -11.53
C SER A 299 -5.06 2.81 -11.52
N LEU A 300 -6.19 2.12 -11.46
CA LEU A 300 -7.51 2.70 -11.23
C LEU A 300 -8.07 2.21 -9.89
N PHE A 301 -8.44 3.14 -9.01
CA PHE A 301 -9.07 2.85 -7.73
C PHE A 301 -10.50 3.38 -7.69
N VAL A 302 -11.40 2.59 -7.13
CA VAL A 302 -12.79 2.96 -6.85
C VAL A 302 -13.13 2.50 -5.44
N ASN A 303 -13.29 3.46 -4.53
CA ASN A 303 -13.51 3.21 -3.11
C ASN A 303 -14.89 3.70 -2.69
N LEU A 304 -15.53 2.94 -1.81
CA LEU A 304 -16.83 3.28 -1.23
C LEU A 304 -16.70 3.25 0.28
N ILE A 305 -17.13 4.31 0.94
CA ILE A 305 -17.12 4.44 2.40
C ILE A 305 -18.55 4.67 2.87
N LYS A 306 -18.92 4.01 3.97
CA LYS A 306 -20.20 4.19 4.66
C LYS A 306 -19.97 4.36 6.15
N HIS A 307 -20.52 5.41 6.73
CA HIS A 307 -20.63 5.63 8.18
C HIS A 307 -22.01 5.19 8.68
N PHE A 308 -22.07 4.59 9.94
CA PHE A 308 -23.29 4.08 10.58
C PHE A 308 -23.54 4.74 11.92
#